data_75dcbc506024f0c5911636f3ccbebe6e
#
_entry.id   75dcbc506024f0c5911636f3ccbebe6e
#
_cell.length_a   1.000
_cell.length_b   1.000
_cell.length_c   1.000
_cell.angle_alpha   90.00
_cell.angle_beta   90.00
_cell.angle_gamma   90.00
#
_symmetry.space_group_name_H-M   'P 1'
#
loop_
_entity.id
_entity.type
_entity.pdbx_description
1 polymer ?
#
loop_
_entity_poly.entity_id
_entity_poly.type
_entity_poly.pdbx_seq_one_letter_code
_entity_poly.pdbx_strand_id
1 'polypeptide(L)'
;MNTMKRPVLITISLCLILSARMMAQSDAHFNYFVEVENFYNPAAMNRNGHANVVGSLSMQMAGYSNSPVSMFIGANTALPFDKQRHALGVGLFNETLGLFTNRRLLFDYSYKIGMKKGWMNVGVQGGVMSEEFNGGKLKLENQNDPAFPTGQERGTVADLGVGVLYARDIWYAGASAQHINYPHVEFGKNQGKTAQMDIKPTLYLTGGCNIALKNPLLSVQPACLVESDLDFYRVDLSLRGTYSYDATMFYLGATYSPTVSVSVMVGGKLREVLIGYAYEFYTNGVGALNGSHDLMVSWQTDVDFFKKGKNVHKSVRYL
;
A
#
# COMPACT_ATOMS: atom_id res chain seq x y z
N MET A 1 -29.86 13.40 -29.71
CA MET A 1 -28.69 14.19 -29.24
C MET A 1 -28.68 14.50 -27.74
N ASN A 2 -29.61 13.92 -26.93
CA ASN A 2 -29.74 14.22 -25.50
C ASN A 2 -29.33 13.09 -24.52
N THR A 3 -28.97 11.93 -24.99
CA THR A 3 -28.65 10.79 -24.13
C THR A 3 -27.19 10.75 -23.66
N MET A 4 -26.30 11.44 -24.34
CA MET A 4 -24.86 11.51 -23.96
C MET A 4 -24.54 12.58 -22.91
N LYS A 5 -25.42 13.54 -22.66
CA LYS A 5 -25.20 14.61 -21.68
C LYS A 5 -25.39 14.17 -20.23
N ARG A 6 -26.24 13.17 -19.96
CA ARG A 6 -26.50 12.68 -18.59
C ARG A 6 -25.29 11.98 -17.95
N PRO A 7 -24.60 11.00 -18.60
CA PRO A 7 -23.43 10.38 -17.97
C PRO A 7 -22.28 11.37 -17.77
N VAL A 8 -22.06 12.31 -18.70
CA VAL A 8 -21.04 13.35 -18.56
C VAL A 8 -21.34 14.30 -17.40
N LEU A 9 -22.61 14.70 -17.19
CA LEU A 9 -23.00 15.51 -16.04
C LEU A 9 -22.84 14.75 -14.71
N ILE A 10 -23.17 13.47 -14.68
CA ILE A 10 -22.99 12.62 -13.49
C ILE A 10 -21.50 12.49 -13.16
N THR A 11 -20.64 12.29 -14.16
CA THR A 11 -19.18 12.21 -13.97
C THR A 11 -18.60 13.55 -13.52
N ILE A 12 -19.06 14.67 -14.07
CA ILE A 12 -18.62 16.02 -13.64
C ILE A 12 -19.16 16.32 -12.22
N SER A 13 -20.39 15.97 -11.88
CA SER A 13 -20.94 16.12 -10.53
C SER A 13 -20.18 15.23 -9.52
N LEU A 14 -19.82 14.01 -9.89
CA LEU A 14 -19.00 13.13 -9.06
C LEU A 14 -17.60 13.72 -8.82
N CYS A 15 -17.01 14.34 -9.84
CA CYS A 15 -15.72 15.02 -9.71
C CYS A 15 -15.78 16.32 -8.88
N LEU A 16 -16.91 17.03 -8.87
CA LEU A 16 -17.09 18.28 -8.11
C LEU A 16 -17.39 18.06 -6.62
N ILE A 17 -17.87 16.87 -6.23
CA ILE A 17 -18.09 16.50 -4.82
C ILE A 17 -16.75 16.20 -4.10
N LEU A 18 -15.68 16.00 -4.85
CA LEU A 18 -14.34 15.64 -4.39
C LEU A 18 -13.45 16.83 -3.98
N SER A 19 -14.02 17.92 -3.45
CA SER A 19 -13.22 19.01 -2.88
C SER A 19 -12.65 18.59 -1.51
N ALA A 20 -11.46 18.02 -1.50
CA ALA A 20 -10.77 17.53 -0.33
C ALA A 20 -10.37 18.66 0.63
N ARG A 21 -10.70 18.50 1.89
CA ARG A 21 -10.08 19.25 2.98
C ARG A 21 -8.78 18.53 3.37
N MET A 22 -7.64 19.20 3.24
CA MET A 22 -6.37 18.67 3.72
C MET A 22 -6.32 18.73 5.25
N MET A 23 -6.22 17.57 5.88
CA MET A 23 -5.77 17.43 7.27
C MET A 23 -4.84 16.21 7.37
N ALA A 24 -3.85 16.27 8.24
CA ALA A 24 -2.61 15.56 8.17
C ALA A 24 -2.58 14.28 9.04
N GLN A 25 -3.37 13.27 8.75
CA GLN A 25 -3.20 11.92 9.32
C GLN A 25 -3.78 10.89 8.34
N SER A 26 -3.12 10.66 7.22
CA SER A 26 -3.35 9.47 6.40
C SER A 26 -2.20 8.49 6.63
N ASP A 27 -2.46 7.22 6.47
CA ASP A 27 -1.43 6.19 6.40
C ASP A 27 -0.44 6.45 5.26
N ALA A 28 0.73 5.79 5.33
CA ALA A 28 1.74 5.95 4.29
C ALA A 28 1.24 5.51 2.93
N HIS A 29 1.56 6.31 1.94
CA HIS A 29 1.23 6.03 0.56
C HIS A 29 2.45 5.52 -0.22
N PHE A 30 2.23 4.49 -1.06
CA PHE A 30 3.22 3.96 -1.99
C PHE A 30 2.66 3.99 -3.42
N ASN A 31 3.42 4.55 -4.38
CA ASN A 31 3.04 4.51 -5.79
C ASN A 31 2.95 3.06 -6.33
N TYR A 32 3.67 2.14 -5.70
CA TYR A 32 3.65 0.71 -6.00
C TYR A 32 2.60 -0.06 -5.16
N PHE A 33 1.43 0.52 -4.95
CA PHE A 33 0.38 -0.07 -4.10
C PHE A 33 -0.08 -1.47 -4.54
N VAL A 34 0.06 -1.81 -5.82
CA VAL A 34 -0.28 -3.15 -6.34
C VAL A 34 0.72 -4.20 -5.85
N GLU A 35 2.00 -3.87 -5.78
CA GLU A 35 3.07 -4.78 -5.34
C GLU A 35 3.09 -4.94 -3.81
N VAL A 36 2.78 -3.86 -3.09
CA VAL A 36 2.71 -3.86 -1.61
C VAL A 36 1.28 -4.02 -1.10
N GLU A 37 0.40 -4.64 -1.87
CA GLU A 37 -1.03 -4.73 -1.55
C GLU A 37 -1.30 -5.40 -0.19
N ASN A 38 -0.42 -6.31 0.28
CA ASN A 38 -0.53 -6.88 1.62
C ASN A 38 -0.31 -5.85 2.75
N PHE A 39 0.32 -4.70 2.48
CA PHE A 39 0.36 -3.56 3.41
C PHE A 39 -1.03 -2.99 3.64
N TYR A 40 -1.82 -2.86 2.58
CA TYR A 40 -3.17 -2.28 2.63
C TYR A 40 -4.25 -3.30 2.99
N ASN A 41 -4.10 -4.57 2.56
CA ASN A 41 -5.13 -5.60 2.72
C ASN A 41 -4.53 -6.97 3.09
N PRO A 42 -4.77 -7.47 4.31
CA PRO A 42 -4.26 -8.78 4.73
C PRO A 42 -4.83 -9.95 3.92
N ALA A 43 -5.93 -9.75 3.19
CA ALA A 43 -6.47 -10.77 2.28
C ALA A 43 -5.74 -10.83 0.93
N ALA A 44 -4.84 -9.89 0.62
CA ALA A 44 -4.14 -9.83 -0.67
C ALA A 44 -3.02 -10.85 -0.83
N MET A 45 -2.82 -11.72 0.15
CA MET A 45 -1.83 -12.81 0.11
C MET A 45 -2.35 -14.02 -0.68
N ASN A 46 -1.42 -14.89 -1.07
CA ASN A 46 -1.72 -16.21 -1.67
C ASN A 46 -2.56 -16.13 -2.96
N ARG A 47 -2.37 -15.14 -3.80
CA ARG A 47 -3.09 -15.10 -5.07
C ARG A 47 -2.74 -16.28 -5.96
N ASN A 48 -1.47 -16.65 -6.04
CA ASN A 48 -0.93 -17.65 -7.00
C ASN A 48 -0.21 -18.84 -6.34
N GLY A 49 -0.25 -18.99 -5.02
CA GLY A 49 0.45 -20.07 -4.31
C GLY A 49 1.97 -19.89 -4.23
N HIS A 50 2.48 -18.68 -4.47
CA HIS A 50 3.91 -18.37 -4.42
C HIS A 50 4.31 -17.83 -3.05
N ALA A 51 5.61 -17.92 -2.73
CA ALA A 51 6.22 -17.06 -1.73
C ALA A 51 6.57 -15.73 -2.40
N ASN A 52 6.27 -14.64 -1.71
CA ASN A 52 6.55 -13.30 -2.16
C ASN A 52 7.27 -12.51 -1.07
N VAL A 53 8.31 -11.78 -1.45
CA VAL A 53 9.00 -10.80 -0.61
C VAL A 53 9.01 -9.49 -1.35
N VAL A 54 8.58 -8.42 -0.73
CA VAL A 54 8.56 -7.09 -1.33
C VAL A 54 9.19 -6.08 -0.38
N GLY A 55 10.00 -5.19 -0.92
CA GLY A 55 10.48 -3.98 -0.25
C GLY A 55 10.09 -2.76 -1.05
N SER A 56 9.55 -1.74 -0.39
CA SER A 56 9.22 -0.45 -0.99
C SER A 56 9.73 0.67 -0.10
N LEU A 57 10.34 1.67 -0.74
CA LEU A 57 10.84 2.89 -0.10
C LEU A 57 10.22 4.07 -0.84
N SER A 58 9.57 4.96 -0.11
CA SER A 58 9.01 6.22 -0.62
C SER A 58 9.66 7.39 0.09
N MET A 59 10.33 8.25 -0.66
CA MET A 59 10.92 9.50 -0.20
C MET A 59 10.07 10.66 -0.74
N GLN A 60 9.16 11.14 0.07
CA GLN A 60 8.19 12.16 -0.34
C GLN A 60 8.80 13.56 -0.24
N MET A 61 8.37 14.46 -1.13
CA MET A 61 8.78 15.88 -1.12
C MET A 61 10.30 16.04 -1.01
N ALA A 62 11.05 15.35 -1.86
CA ALA A 62 12.52 15.37 -1.85
C ALA A 62 13.06 16.80 -1.96
N GLY A 63 13.98 17.15 -1.05
CA GLY A 63 14.56 18.50 -0.97
C GLY A 63 14.03 19.36 0.18
N TYR A 64 12.95 18.98 0.84
CA TYR A 64 12.50 19.64 2.07
C TYR A 64 13.16 19.01 3.31
N SER A 65 13.45 19.85 4.31
CA SER A 65 13.94 19.35 5.61
C SER A 65 12.84 18.56 6.32
N ASN A 66 13.18 17.39 6.86
CA ASN A 66 12.25 16.51 7.57
C ASN A 66 11.08 16.01 6.69
N SER A 67 11.29 15.89 5.38
CA SER A 67 10.33 15.30 4.46
C SER A 67 9.99 13.85 4.84
N PRO A 68 8.76 13.39 4.53
CA PRO A 68 8.35 12.04 4.86
C PRO A 68 9.20 10.98 4.15
N VAL A 69 9.60 9.95 4.88
CA VAL A 69 10.25 8.76 4.34
C VAL A 69 9.55 7.55 4.90
N SER A 70 8.93 6.76 4.03
CA SER A 70 8.20 5.56 4.37
C SER A 70 8.86 4.35 3.76
N MET A 71 9.05 3.30 4.55
CA MET A 71 9.64 2.03 4.11
C MET A 71 8.73 0.87 4.57
N PHE A 72 8.46 -0.04 3.66
CA PHE A 72 7.77 -1.28 3.93
C PHE A 72 8.58 -2.47 3.42
N ILE A 73 8.70 -3.51 4.23
CA ILE A 73 9.23 -4.81 3.84
C ILE A 73 8.20 -5.85 4.25
N GLY A 74 7.67 -6.57 3.29
CA GLY A 74 6.69 -7.62 3.50
C GLY A 74 7.14 -8.95 2.91
N ALA A 75 6.76 -10.02 3.59
CA ALA A 75 6.93 -11.37 3.07
C ALA A 75 5.66 -12.18 3.35
N ASN A 76 5.23 -12.96 2.38
CA ASN A 76 4.07 -13.85 2.55
C ASN A 76 4.24 -15.14 1.75
N THR A 77 3.58 -16.20 2.20
CA THR A 77 3.60 -17.49 1.55
C THR A 77 2.33 -18.29 1.81
N ALA A 78 1.90 -19.06 0.82
CA ALA A 78 0.88 -20.08 1.03
C ALA A 78 1.44 -21.24 1.85
N LEU A 79 0.64 -21.77 2.79
CA LEU A 79 1.03 -22.94 3.56
C LEU A 79 0.75 -24.24 2.78
N PRO A 80 1.59 -25.26 2.92
CA PRO A 80 1.56 -26.46 2.07
C PRO A 80 0.43 -27.46 2.36
N PHE A 81 -0.47 -27.13 3.27
CA PHE A 81 -1.61 -27.97 3.62
C PHE A 81 -2.94 -27.38 3.12
N ASP A 82 -4.03 -28.15 3.19
CA ASP A 82 -5.37 -27.82 2.74
C ASP A 82 -5.41 -27.17 1.34
N LYS A 83 -4.70 -27.78 0.38
CA LYS A 83 -4.60 -27.30 -1.01
C LYS A 83 -4.12 -25.85 -1.10
N GLN A 84 -3.23 -25.45 -0.21
CA GLN A 84 -2.68 -24.08 -0.12
C GLN A 84 -3.75 -23.00 0.09
N ARG A 85 -4.80 -23.30 0.84
CA ARG A 85 -5.84 -22.30 1.16
C ARG A 85 -5.42 -21.31 2.22
N HIS A 86 -4.48 -21.69 3.08
CA HIS A 86 -3.97 -20.87 4.15
C HIS A 86 -2.72 -20.11 3.70
N ALA A 87 -2.57 -18.86 4.10
CA ALA A 87 -1.34 -18.10 3.92
C ALA A 87 -0.99 -17.34 5.18
N LEU A 88 0.31 -17.16 5.37
CA LEU A 88 0.88 -16.33 6.42
C LEU A 88 1.71 -15.22 5.79
N GLY A 89 1.71 -14.08 6.44
CA GLY A 89 2.53 -12.94 6.09
C GLY A 89 3.14 -12.27 7.31
N VAL A 90 4.23 -11.57 7.08
CA VAL A 90 4.87 -10.68 8.03
C VAL A 90 5.25 -9.39 7.32
N GLY A 91 5.06 -8.26 8.00
CA GLY A 91 5.40 -6.94 7.51
C GLY A 91 6.18 -6.13 8.53
N LEU A 92 7.16 -5.39 8.06
CA LEU A 92 7.87 -4.36 8.80
C LEU A 92 7.64 -3.03 8.10
N PHE A 93 7.10 -2.08 8.82
CA PHE A 93 6.89 -0.74 8.32
C PHE A 93 7.61 0.26 9.20
N ASN A 94 8.23 1.26 8.59
CA ASN A 94 8.84 2.40 9.26
C ASN A 94 8.57 3.65 8.46
N GLU A 95 8.04 4.66 9.11
CA GLU A 95 7.82 5.98 8.53
C GLU A 95 8.39 7.05 9.44
N THR A 96 9.05 8.03 8.85
CA THR A 96 9.46 9.26 9.54
C THR A 96 8.75 10.43 8.89
N LEU A 97 7.94 11.13 9.66
CA LEU A 97 7.16 12.29 9.22
C LEU A 97 7.46 13.46 10.14
N GLY A 98 8.36 14.34 9.73
CA GLY A 98 8.74 15.49 10.56
C GLY A 98 9.41 15.06 11.87
N LEU A 99 8.70 15.24 12.97
CA LEU A 99 9.13 14.91 14.33
C LEU A 99 8.64 13.54 14.80
N PHE A 100 7.75 12.92 14.04
CA PHE A 100 7.15 11.63 14.36
C PHE A 100 7.83 10.50 13.63
N THR A 101 7.94 9.36 14.28
CA THR A 101 8.37 8.12 13.64
C THR A 101 7.39 7.01 14.02
N ASN A 102 6.72 6.46 13.02
CA ASN A 102 5.82 5.31 13.13
C ASN A 102 6.57 4.03 12.73
N ARG A 103 6.52 3.02 13.58
CA ARG A 103 7.05 1.69 13.29
C ARG A 103 5.99 0.64 13.56
N ARG A 104 5.78 -0.26 12.61
CA ARG A 104 4.81 -1.35 12.74
C ARG A 104 5.47 -2.69 12.46
N LEU A 105 5.16 -3.67 13.29
CA LEU A 105 5.40 -5.08 13.01
C LEU A 105 4.04 -5.73 12.82
N LEU A 106 3.82 -6.31 11.65
CA LEU A 106 2.54 -6.84 11.19
C LEU A 106 2.64 -8.36 11.00
N PHE A 107 1.61 -9.07 11.41
CA PHE A 107 1.42 -10.49 11.16
C PHE A 107 0.07 -10.70 10.50
N ASP A 108 0.08 -11.33 9.35
CA ASP A 108 -1.09 -11.53 8.52
C ASP A 108 -1.41 -13.01 8.41
N TYR A 109 -2.70 -13.30 8.43
CA TYR A 109 -3.23 -14.62 8.08
C TYR A 109 -4.37 -14.45 7.10
N SER A 110 -4.41 -15.27 6.06
CA SER A 110 -5.53 -15.32 5.13
C SER A 110 -5.97 -16.72 4.81
N TYR A 111 -7.26 -16.85 4.52
CA TYR A 111 -7.91 -18.09 4.11
C TYR A 111 -8.61 -17.94 2.76
N LYS A 112 -8.29 -18.84 1.81
CA LYS A 112 -8.78 -18.85 0.44
C LYS A 112 -9.98 -19.76 0.29
N ILE A 113 -11.09 -19.17 -0.13
CA ILE A 113 -12.37 -19.85 -0.38
C ILE A 113 -12.57 -19.96 -1.89
N GLY A 114 -12.61 -21.19 -2.39
CA GLY A 114 -12.94 -21.44 -3.80
C GLY A 114 -14.41 -21.15 -4.07
N MET A 115 -14.68 -20.42 -5.15
CA MET A 115 -16.03 -20.08 -5.60
C MET A 115 -16.30 -20.66 -7.00
N LYS A 116 -17.57 -20.75 -7.43
CA LYS A 116 -17.93 -21.27 -8.77
C LYS A 116 -17.22 -20.54 -9.91
N LYS A 117 -16.98 -19.24 -9.74
CA LYS A 117 -16.31 -18.38 -10.72
C LYS A 117 -15.26 -17.51 -9.98
N GLY A 118 -14.05 -18.06 -9.77
CA GLY A 118 -12.98 -17.36 -9.06
C GLY A 118 -12.76 -17.85 -7.64
N TRP A 119 -12.21 -17.01 -6.79
CA TRP A 119 -11.93 -17.30 -5.39
C TRP A 119 -12.01 -16.02 -4.54
N MET A 120 -12.24 -16.19 -3.26
CA MET A 120 -12.29 -15.13 -2.27
C MET A 120 -11.27 -15.43 -1.17
N ASN A 121 -10.47 -14.43 -0.78
CA ASN A 121 -9.68 -14.49 0.44
C ASN A 121 -10.34 -13.65 1.51
N VAL A 122 -10.27 -14.17 2.75
CA VAL A 122 -10.57 -13.41 3.97
C VAL A 122 -9.26 -13.34 4.76
N GLY A 123 -8.88 -12.16 5.21
CA GLY A 123 -7.63 -11.93 5.91
C GLY A 123 -7.84 -11.21 7.24
N VAL A 124 -6.97 -11.50 8.18
CA VAL A 124 -6.84 -10.78 9.44
C VAL A 124 -5.38 -10.38 9.63
N GLN A 125 -5.18 -9.22 10.24
CA GLN A 125 -3.90 -8.66 10.58
C GLN A 125 -3.87 -8.37 12.06
N GLY A 126 -2.78 -8.76 12.73
CA GLY A 126 -2.48 -8.36 14.09
C GLY A 126 -1.05 -7.85 14.14
N GLY A 127 -0.81 -6.81 14.91
CA GLY A 127 0.51 -6.21 14.95
C GLY A 127 0.77 -5.38 16.18
N VAL A 128 1.95 -4.81 16.20
CA VAL A 128 2.39 -3.85 17.19
C VAL A 128 2.81 -2.58 16.47
N MET A 129 2.23 -1.46 16.88
CA MET A 129 2.54 -0.13 16.40
C MET A 129 3.27 0.65 17.47
N SER A 130 4.33 1.33 17.11
CA SER A 130 5.11 2.20 17.97
C SER A 130 5.25 3.57 17.35
N GLU A 131 4.69 4.56 18.02
CA GLU A 131 4.84 5.98 17.68
C GLU A 131 5.90 6.61 18.56
N GLU A 132 6.83 7.33 17.96
CA GLU A 132 7.89 8.07 18.62
C GLU A 132 7.81 9.54 18.25
N PHE A 133 7.77 10.41 19.24
CA PHE A 133 7.85 11.86 19.06
C PHE A 133 9.23 12.35 19.52
N ASN A 134 9.94 13.07 18.66
CA ASN A 134 11.27 13.62 18.94
C ASN A 134 11.18 15.12 19.25
N GLY A 135 10.91 15.47 20.51
CA GLY A 135 10.86 16.86 20.98
C GLY A 135 12.20 17.58 20.98
N GLY A 136 13.33 16.83 21.00
CA GLY A 136 14.67 17.42 20.97
C GLY A 136 15.03 18.11 19.65
N LYS A 137 14.27 17.85 18.58
CA LYS A 137 14.42 18.53 17.28
C LYS A 137 13.55 19.81 17.17
N LEU A 138 12.69 20.09 18.16
CA LEU A 138 11.90 21.31 18.21
C LEU A 138 12.79 22.51 18.51
N LYS A 139 12.75 23.53 17.66
CA LYS A 139 13.30 24.86 17.93
C LYS A 139 12.20 25.70 18.60
N LEU A 140 12.08 25.57 19.92
CA LEU A 140 11.15 26.39 20.69
C LEU A 140 11.80 27.74 21.02
N GLU A 141 11.04 28.84 20.91
CA GLU A 141 11.46 30.18 21.41
C GLU A 141 11.69 30.13 22.92
N ASN A 142 10.89 29.34 23.65
CA ASN A 142 11.09 29.06 25.06
C ASN A 142 11.40 27.57 25.24
N GLN A 143 12.67 27.24 25.47
CA GLN A 143 13.14 25.85 25.62
C GLN A 143 12.55 25.14 26.86
N ASN A 144 11.95 25.91 27.80
CA ASN A 144 11.33 25.38 29.01
C ASN A 144 9.80 25.38 28.94
N ASP A 145 9.19 25.43 27.74
CA ASP A 145 7.74 25.40 27.63
C ASP A 145 7.23 24.04 28.17
N PRO A 146 6.45 24.07 29.27
CA PRO A 146 5.96 22.84 29.84
C PRO A 146 4.92 22.10 28.97
N ALA A 147 4.42 22.69 27.88
CA ALA A 147 3.45 22.07 27.00
C ALA A 147 4.09 21.04 26.04
N PHE A 148 5.41 21.12 25.82
CA PHE A 148 6.10 20.23 24.87
C PHE A 148 7.12 19.35 25.60
N PRO A 149 7.15 18.04 25.35
CA PRO A 149 8.22 17.18 25.81
C PRO A 149 9.53 17.56 25.10
N THR A 150 10.59 17.77 25.87
CA THR A 150 11.92 18.15 25.35
C THR A 150 12.76 16.92 24.95
N GLY A 151 12.27 15.72 25.22
CA GLY A 151 12.94 14.45 24.97
C GLY A 151 12.31 13.65 23.82
N GLN A 152 12.82 12.43 23.64
CA GLN A 152 12.17 11.42 22.81
C GLN A 152 11.13 10.69 23.67
N GLU A 153 9.88 10.76 23.23
CA GLU A 153 8.77 10.06 23.86
C GLU A 153 8.25 8.98 22.91
N ARG A 154 7.94 7.81 23.46
CA ARG A 154 7.52 6.66 22.68
C ARG A 154 6.32 5.98 23.34
N GLY A 155 5.29 5.73 22.53
CA GLY A 155 4.16 4.89 22.89
C GLY A 155 4.09 3.65 22.01
N THR A 156 3.62 2.54 22.57
CA THR A 156 3.49 1.28 21.83
C THR A 156 2.14 0.66 22.12
N VAL A 157 1.43 0.26 21.08
CA VAL A 157 0.06 -0.26 21.15
C VAL A 157 -0.12 -1.45 20.22
N ALA A 158 -1.11 -2.29 20.51
CA ALA A 158 -1.56 -3.32 19.57
C ALA A 158 -2.37 -2.70 18.45
N ASP A 159 -2.27 -3.27 17.26
CA ASP A 159 -2.96 -2.85 16.07
C ASP A 159 -3.63 -4.04 15.38
N LEU A 160 -4.86 -3.85 14.91
CA LEU A 160 -5.67 -4.89 14.29
C LEU A 160 -6.23 -4.43 12.96
N GLY A 161 -6.27 -5.35 11.99
CA GLY A 161 -6.86 -5.13 10.67
C GLY A 161 -7.59 -6.36 10.15
N VAL A 162 -8.51 -6.14 9.24
CA VAL A 162 -9.26 -7.19 8.55
C VAL A 162 -9.39 -6.85 7.06
N GLY A 163 -9.58 -7.87 6.23
CA GLY A 163 -9.75 -7.64 4.81
C GLY A 163 -10.45 -8.79 4.09
N VAL A 164 -10.98 -8.47 2.94
CA VAL A 164 -11.51 -9.42 1.98
C VAL A 164 -10.98 -9.07 0.59
N LEU A 165 -10.78 -10.08 -0.24
CA LEU A 165 -10.38 -9.90 -1.63
C LEU A 165 -11.05 -10.97 -2.47
N TYR A 166 -11.71 -10.58 -3.54
CA TYR A 166 -12.25 -11.47 -4.55
C TYR A 166 -11.47 -11.31 -5.86
N ALA A 167 -11.10 -12.43 -6.46
CA ALA A 167 -10.44 -12.44 -7.75
C ALA A 167 -11.08 -13.46 -8.68
N ARG A 168 -11.14 -13.09 -9.96
CA ARG A 168 -11.69 -13.92 -11.02
C ARG A 168 -10.99 -13.61 -12.33
N ASP A 169 -10.53 -14.66 -13.02
CA ASP A 169 -9.91 -14.60 -14.34
C ASP A 169 -8.87 -13.49 -14.47
N ILE A 170 -9.29 -12.32 -14.91
CA ILE A 170 -8.42 -11.18 -15.24
C ILE A 170 -8.56 -10.01 -14.27
N TRP A 171 -9.48 -10.03 -13.31
CA TRP A 171 -9.75 -8.89 -12.42
C TRP A 171 -9.86 -9.30 -10.95
N TYR A 172 -9.62 -8.35 -10.09
CA TYR A 172 -9.81 -8.49 -8.64
C TYR A 172 -10.41 -7.22 -8.05
N ALA A 173 -11.04 -7.39 -6.90
CA ALA A 173 -11.49 -6.31 -6.05
C ALA A 173 -11.33 -6.71 -4.58
N GLY A 174 -10.90 -5.78 -3.76
CA GLY A 174 -10.68 -5.98 -2.33
C GLY A 174 -11.17 -4.82 -1.50
N ALA A 175 -11.47 -5.12 -0.25
CA ALA A 175 -11.77 -4.14 0.78
C ALA A 175 -11.10 -4.54 2.08
N SER A 176 -10.60 -3.58 2.82
CA SER A 176 -9.98 -3.80 4.13
C SER A 176 -10.19 -2.62 5.05
N ALA A 177 -10.03 -2.88 6.34
CA ALA A 177 -9.99 -1.88 7.38
C ALA A 177 -8.79 -2.16 8.28
N GLN A 178 -7.97 -1.16 8.51
CA GLN A 178 -6.87 -1.18 9.47
C GLN A 178 -7.20 -0.33 10.68
N HIS A 179 -6.46 -0.50 11.77
CA HIS A 179 -6.64 0.24 13.02
C HIS A 179 -8.06 0.10 13.62
N ILE A 180 -8.71 -1.08 13.42
CA ILE A 180 -10.10 -1.31 13.82
C ILE A 180 -10.33 -1.30 15.33
N ASN A 181 -9.27 -1.42 16.11
CA ASN A 181 -9.30 -1.35 17.57
C ASN A 181 -9.09 0.06 18.12
N TYR A 182 -9.04 1.10 17.24
CA TYR A 182 -8.84 2.51 17.61
C TYR A 182 -7.67 2.70 18.59
N PRO A 183 -6.42 2.42 18.19
CA PRO A 183 -5.31 2.45 19.12
C PRO A 183 -5.09 3.86 19.68
N HIS A 184 -4.88 3.96 21.00
CA HIS A 184 -4.51 5.19 21.68
C HIS A 184 -3.05 5.14 22.09
N VAL A 185 -2.23 6.00 21.53
CA VAL A 185 -0.82 6.11 21.89
C VAL A 185 -0.63 7.20 22.93
N GLU A 186 -0.07 6.85 24.09
CA GLU A 186 0.24 7.77 25.17
C GLU A 186 1.73 8.10 25.20
N PHE A 187 2.06 9.38 25.28
CA PHE A 187 3.43 9.91 25.39
C PHE A 187 3.63 10.60 26.74
N GLY A 188 4.85 10.58 27.29
CA GLY A 188 5.21 11.38 28.45
C GLY A 188 4.75 10.82 29.80
N LYS A 189 4.34 9.57 29.87
CA LYS A 189 3.85 8.91 31.09
C LYS A 189 4.85 8.98 32.26
N ASN A 190 6.16 9.05 31.95
CA ASN A 190 7.24 9.10 32.95
C ASN A 190 7.58 10.51 33.42
N GLN A 191 7.02 11.56 32.79
CA GLN A 191 7.32 12.98 33.10
C GLN A 191 6.13 13.73 33.73
N GLY A 192 5.06 13.03 34.06
CA GLY A 192 3.86 13.62 34.66
C GLY A 192 3.00 14.44 33.67
N LYS A 193 3.29 14.35 32.35
CA LYS A 193 2.54 15.00 31.28
C LYS A 193 2.20 13.94 30.26
N THR A 194 0.92 13.68 30.06
CA THR A 194 0.44 12.69 29.10
C THR A 194 -0.13 13.42 27.89
N ALA A 195 0.55 13.33 26.75
CA ALA A 195 -0.04 13.65 25.46
C ALA A 195 -0.63 12.33 24.89
N GLN A 196 -1.77 12.42 24.24
CA GLN A 196 -2.46 11.28 23.63
C GLN A 196 -2.59 11.51 22.12
N MET A 197 -2.40 10.45 21.35
CA MET A 197 -2.62 10.42 19.92
C MET A 197 -3.57 9.26 19.60
N ASP A 198 -4.71 9.60 19.05
CA ASP A 198 -5.74 8.64 18.63
C ASP A 198 -5.51 8.27 17.16
N ILE A 199 -5.40 6.98 16.87
CA ILE A 199 -5.24 6.50 15.51
C ILE A 199 -6.60 6.04 14.99
N LYS A 200 -7.06 6.69 13.93
CA LYS A 200 -8.36 6.41 13.33
C LYS A 200 -8.30 5.16 12.46
N PRO A 201 -9.40 4.39 12.38
CA PRO A 201 -9.50 3.33 11.40
C PRO A 201 -9.37 3.88 9.98
N THR A 202 -8.58 3.18 9.17
CA THR A 202 -8.40 3.49 7.76
C THR A 202 -9.01 2.40 6.91
N LEU A 203 -9.87 2.80 5.99
CA LEU A 203 -10.56 1.92 5.03
C LEU A 203 -9.82 1.97 3.70
N TYR A 204 -9.62 0.80 3.10
CA TYR A 204 -9.03 0.65 1.78
C TYR A 204 -9.95 -0.12 0.85
N LEU A 205 -10.09 0.38 -0.39
CA LEU A 205 -10.70 -0.35 -1.49
C LEU A 205 -9.65 -0.48 -2.59
N THR A 206 -9.41 -1.71 -3.03
CA THR A 206 -8.46 -2.01 -4.09
C THR A 206 -9.15 -2.70 -5.24
N GLY A 207 -8.66 -2.49 -6.43
CA GLY A 207 -9.16 -3.21 -7.60
C GLY A 207 -8.22 -3.07 -8.78
N GLY A 208 -8.26 -4.05 -9.66
CA GLY A 208 -7.45 -4.02 -10.87
C GLY A 208 -7.78 -5.15 -11.83
N CYS A 209 -7.24 -5.04 -13.03
CA CYS A 209 -7.36 -6.11 -14.00
C CYS A 209 -6.11 -6.21 -14.87
N ASN A 210 -5.92 -7.38 -15.49
CA ASN A 210 -4.86 -7.62 -16.46
C ASN A 210 -5.46 -7.96 -17.83
N ILE A 211 -5.33 -7.05 -18.76
CA ILE A 211 -5.91 -7.12 -20.09
C ILE A 211 -4.83 -7.47 -21.10
N ALA A 212 -4.81 -8.73 -21.57
CA ALA A 212 -3.93 -9.12 -22.67
C ALA A 212 -4.37 -8.44 -23.97
N LEU A 213 -3.42 -7.87 -24.71
CA LEU A 213 -3.67 -7.25 -25.99
C LEU A 213 -3.62 -8.30 -27.15
N LYS A 214 -3.92 -7.86 -28.38
CA LYS A 214 -3.81 -8.73 -29.56
C LYS A 214 -2.40 -9.31 -29.73
N ASN A 215 -1.38 -8.54 -29.40
CA ASN A 215 -0.02 -9.04 -29.31
C ASN A 215 0.12 -9.70 -27.92
N PRO A 216 0.38 -11.02 -27.83
CA PRO A 216 0.44 -11.75 -26.56
C PRO A 216 1.61 -11.33 -25.65
N LEU A 217 2.57 -10.58 -26.18
CA LEU A 217 3.68 -10.02 -25.41
C LEU A 217 3.29 -8.74 -24.65
N LEU A 218 2.15 -8.15 -24.99
CA LEU A 218 1.70 -6.89 -24.43
C LEU A 218 0.44 -7.09 -23.58
N SER A 219 0.43 -6.47 -22.40
CA SER A 219 -0.77 -6.35 -21.57
C SER A 219 -0.91 -4.95 -20.96
N VAL A 220 -2.12 -4.61 -20.58
CA VAL A 220 -2.44 -3.35 -19.90
C VAL A 220 -3.08 -3.69 -18.57
N GLN A 221 -2.62 -3.04 -17.51
CA GLN A 221 -3.01 -3.29 -16.12
C GLN A 221 -3.54 -2.00 -15.49
N PRO A 222 -4.82 -1.68 -15.65
CA PRO A 222 -5.46 -0.66 -14.83
C PRO A 222 -5.66 -1.18 -13.41
N ALA A 223 -5.42 -0.31 -12.43
CA ALA A 223 -5.64 -0.58 -11.01
C ALA A 223 -6.11 0.69 -10.31
N CYS A 224 -6.78 0.52 -9.20
CA CYS A 224 -7.18 1.62 -8.32
C CYS A 224 -6.97 1.26 -6.85
N LEU A 225 -6.65 2.29 -6.07
CA LEU A 225 -6.65 2.27 -4.62
C LEU A 225 -7.48 3.45 -4.14
N VAL A 226 -8.39 3.20 -3.23
CA VAL A 226 -9.10 4.25 -2.48
C VAL A 226 -8.77 4.05 -1.02
N GLU A 227 -8.32 5.10 -0.38
CA GLU A 227 -8.00 5.17 1.03
C GLU A 227 -8.89 6.20 1.71
N SER A 228 -9.41 5.91 2.90
CA SER A 228 -10.21 6.85 3.69
C SER A 228 -10.11 6.55 5.18
N ASP A 229 -9.87 7.60 5.97
CA ASP A 229 -9.98 7.58 7.44
C ASP A 229 -11.34 8.12 7.94
N LEU A 230 -12.35 8.17 7.05
CA LEU A 230 -13.70 8.74 7.21
C LEU A 230 -13.77 10.26 7.20
N ASP A 231 -12.68 10.97 7.47
CA ASP A 231 -12.60 12.44 7.35
C ASP A 231 -11.99 12.84 5.99
N PHE A 232 -11.08 12.02 5.49
CA PHE A 232 -10.39 12.21 4.22
C PHE A 232 -10.50 10.99 3.36
N TYR A 233 -10.30 11.22 2.07
CA TYR A 233 -10.13 10.14 1.12
C TYR A 233 -9.06 10.54 0.08
N ARG A 234 -8.32 9.54 -0.34
CA ARG A 234 -7.42 9.59 -1.48
C ARG A 234 -7.84 8.51 -2.49
N VAL A 235 -7.74 8.86 -3.75
CA VAL A 235 -8.01 7.93 -4.86
C VAL A 235 -6.79 7.92 -5.76
N ASP A 236 -6.26 6.74 -6.05
CA ASP A 236 -5.15 6.54 -6.96
C ASP A 236 -5.61 5.66 -8.12
N LEU A 237 -5.51 6.19 -9.33
CA LEU A 237 -5.86 5.51 -10.57
C LEU A 237 -4.58 5.23 -11.34
N SER A 238 -4.19 3.97 -11.39
CA SER A 238 -2.95 3.53 -12.04
C SER A 238 -3.25 2.84 -13.38
N LEU A 239 -2.43 3.11 -14.36
CA LEU A 239 -2.43 2.41 -15.64
C LEU A 239 -1.00 2.01 -15.99
N ARG A 240 -0.77 0.71 -16.18
CA ARG A 240 0.54 0.16 -16.53
C ARG A 240 0.44 -0.61 -17.84
N GLY A 241 1.35 -0.34 -18.77
CA GLY A 241 1.59 -1.16 -19.93
C GLY A 241 2.78 -2.08 -19.69
N THR A 242 2.65 -3.38 -19.96
CA THR A 242 3.72 -4.36 -19.75
C THR A 242 4.08 -5.04 -21.08
N TYR A 243 5.37 -5.27 -21.28
CA TYR A 243 5.93 -6.10 -22.34
C TYR A 243 6.64 -7.29 -21.71
N SER A 244 6.19 -8.51 -22.01
CA SER A 244 6.72 -9.74 -21.44
C SER A 244 7.26 -10.63 -22.55
N TYR A 245 8.54 -11.01 -22.43
CA TYR A 245 9.20 -11.94 -23.34
C TYR A 245 10.06 -12.90 -22.54
N ASP A 246 9.76 -14.20 -22.65
CA ASP A 246 10.40 -15.28 -21.89
C ASP A 246 10.35 -15.01 -20.36
N ALA A 247 11.48 -15.00 -19.69
CA ALA A 247 11.60 -14.74 -18.25
C ALA A 247 11.77 -13.24 -17.91
N THR A 248 11.61 -12.35 -18.88
CA THR A 248 11.82 -10.91 -18.73
C THR A 248 10.52 -10.14 -18.97
N MET A 249 10.26 -9.14 -18.16
CA MET A 249 9.15 -8.21 -18.34
C MET A 249 9.65 -6.80 -18.13
N PHE A 250 9.21 -5.89 -18.97
CA PHE A 250 9.37 -4.45 -18.77
C PHE A 250 8.00 -3.79 -18.65
N TYR A 251 7.91 -2.74 -17.88
CA TYR A 251 6.70 -1.95 -17.76
C TYR A 251 6.97 -0.46 -17.73
N LEU A 252 6.00 0.27 -18.22
CA LEU A 252 5.85 1.71 -18.09
C LEU A 252 4.43 1.99 -17.61
N GLY A 253 4.26 2.90 -16.66
CA GLY A 253 2.96 3.23 -16.14
C GLY A 253 2.86 4.66 -15.64
N ALA A 254 1.64 5.06 -15.34
CA ALA A 254 1.34 6.32 -14.69
C ALA A 254 0.23 6.11 -13.67
N THR A 255 0.28 6.88 -12.58
CA THR A 255 -0.81 6.96 -11.60
C THR A 255 -1.29 8.40 -11.52
N TYR A 256 -2.59 8.58 -11.51
CA TYR A 256 -3.24 9.86 -11.30
C TYR A 256 -3.99 9.86 -9.98
N SER A 257 -3.62 10.75 -9.09
CA SER A 257 -4.28 11.00 -7.81
C SER A 257 -4.96 12.37 -7.88
N PRO A 258 -6.29 12.41 -8.09
CA PRO A 258 -7.03 13.66 -8.23
C PRO A 258 -6.72 14.62 -7.09
N THR A 259 -6.43 15.89 -7.41
CA THR A 259 -6.09 16.98 -6.47
C THR A 259 -4.79 16.80 -5.67
N VAL A 260 -4.05 15.72 -5.86
CA VAL A 260 -2.81 15.43 -5.12
C VAL A 260 -1.62 15.43 -6.07
N SER A 261 -1.57 14.50 -7.04
CA SER A 261 -0.35 14.27 -7.82
C SER A 261 -0.59 13.48 -9.11
N VAL A 262 0.45 13.46 -9.93
CA VAL A 262 0.62 12.53 -11.05
C VAL A 262 1.97 11.85 -10.87
N SER A 263 2.02 10.52 -10.98
CA SER A 263 3.28 9.79 -10.96
C SER A 263 3.52 9.05 -12.27
N VAL A 264 4.79 8.89 -12.61
CA VAL A 264 5.26 8.04 -13.71
C VAL A 264 6.11 6.93 -13.12
N MET A 265 5.90 5.70 -13.56
CA MET A 265 6.60 4.54 -13.07
C MET A 265 7.23 3.73 -14.21
N VAL A 266 8.40 3.19 -13.94
CA VAL A 266 9.13 2.32 -14.86
C VAL A 266 9.76 1.18 -14.07
N GLY A 267 9.88 0.04 -14.68
CA GLY A 267 10.59 -1.07 -14.06
C GLY A 267 10.62 -2.30 -14.95
N GLY A 268 11.17 -3.35 -14.38
CA GLY A 268 11.30 -4.61 -15.09
C GLY A 268 11.49 -5.78 -14.17
N LYS A 269 11.09 -6.94 -14.67
CA LYS A 269 11.29 -8.23 -14.03
C LYS A 269 12.30 -9.03 -14.81
N LEU A 270 13.30 -9.54 -14.11
CA LEU A 270 14.26 -10.49 -14.62
C LEU A 270 14.17 -11.75 -13.77
N ARG A 271 13.71 -12.84 -14.38
CA ARG A 271 13.42 -14.11 -13.68
C ARG A 271 12.40 -13.88 -12.54
N GLU A 272 12.86 -13.96 -11.30
CA GLU A 272 12.03 -13.91 -10.09
C GLU A 272 12.05 -12.54 -9.41
N VAL A 273 12.93 -11.63 -9.84
CA VAL A 273 13.13 -10.31 -9.25
C VAL A 273 12.49 -9.23 -10.10
N LEU A 274 11.61 -8.45 -9.52
CA LEU A 274 10.99 -7.26 -10.09
C LEU A 274 11.58 -6.03 -9.40
N ILE A 275 12.01 -5.05 -10.18
CA ILE A 275 12.52 -3.77 -9.69
C ILE A 275 11.73 -2.66 -10.34
N GLY A 276 11.37 -1.65 -9.56
CA GLY A 276 10.62 -0.51 -10.04
C GLY A 276 11.09 0.80 -9.43
N TYR A 277 10.95 1.86 -10.22
CA TYR A 277 11.14 3.24 -9.81
C TYR A 277 9.96 4.07 -10.25
N ALA A 278 9.41 4.91 -9.36
CA ALA A 278 8.40 5.89 -9.68
C ALA A 278 8.85 7.28 -9.25
N TYR A 279 8.42 8.28 -10.02
CA TYR A 279 8.54 9.68 -9.67
C TYR A 279 7.16 10.31 -9.64
N GLU A 280 6.83 10.97 -8.53
CA GLU A 280 5.54 11.61 -8.31
C GLU A 280 5.69 13.13 -8.34
N PHE A 281 4.88 13.77 -9.18
CA PHE A 281 4.77 15.22 -9.32
C PHE A 281 3.55 15.71 -8.55
N TYR A 282 3.73 16.55 -7.56
CA TYR A 282 2.61 17.15 -6.86
C TYR A 282 1.94 18.24 -7.71
N THR A 283 0.63 18.13 -7.86
CA THR A 283 -0.19 19.11 -8.60
C THR A 283 -0.76 20.17 -7.68
N ASN A 284 -0.62 20.01 -6.35
CA ASN A 284 -1.19 20.86 -5.31
C ASN A 284 -0.10 21.38 -4.38
N GLY A 285 0.12 22.70 -4.37
CA GLY A 285 0.81 23.49 -3.35
C GLY A 285 2.32 23.30 -3.13
N VAL A 286 2.84 22.09 -3.31
CA VAL A 286 4.26 21.76 -2.99
C VAL A 286 5.21 22.11 -4.14
N GLY A 287 4.68 22.23 -5.35
CA GLY A 287 5.43 22.54 -6.55
C GLY A 287 6.06 21.32 -7.24
N ALA A 288 6.23 21.43 -8.56
CA ALA A 288 6.65 20.29 -9.42
C ALA A 288 8.12 19.86 -9.26
N LEU A 289 8.96 20.68 -8.62
CA LEU A 289 10.40 20.44 -8.53
C LEU A 289 10.81 19.57 -7.31
N ASN A 290 9.92 19.41 -6.35
CA ASN A 290 10.17 18.64 -5.11
C ASN A 290 9.22 17.45 -5.04
N GLY A 291 9.31 16.59 -6.03
CA GLY A 291 8.49 15.39 -6.13
C GLY A 291 8.89 14.29 -5.14
N SER A 292 8.20 13.16 -5.23
CA SER A 292 8.54 11.96 -4.46
C SER A 292 9.25 10.95 -5.33
N HIS A 293 10.14 10.19 -4.72
CA HIS A 293 10.88 9.09 -5.34
C HIS A 293 10.49 7.79 -4.65
N ASP A 294 9.95 6.85 -5.41
CA ASP A 294 9.62 5.52 -4.91
C ASP A 294 10.51 4.47 -5.56
N LEU A 295 11.09 3.62 -4.73
CA LEU A 295 11.86 2.45 -5.14
C LEU A 295 11.12 1.19 -4.65
N MET A 296 11.01 0.19 -5.51
CA MET A 296 10.40 -1.08 -5.18
C MET A 296 11.25 -2.23 -5.69
N VAL A 297 11.42 -3.25 -4.85
CA VAL A 297 12.02 -4.53 -5.20
C VAL A 297 11.12 -5.64 -4.71
N SER A 298 10.76 -6.57 -5.58
CA SER A 298 9.96 -7.75 -5.22
C SER A 298 10.64 -9.01 -5.74
N TRP A 299 10.63 -10.03 -4.92
CA TRP A 299 11.07 -11.37 -5.28
C TRP A 299 9.91 -12.34 -5.10
N GLN A 300 9.64 -13.15 -6.11
CA GLN A 300 8.55 -14.09 -6.11
C GLN A 300 9.02 -15.43 -6.65
N THR A 301 8.73 -16.50 -5.90
CA THR A 301 9.11 -17.87 -6.31
C THR A 301 7.99 -18.85 -6.04
N ASP A 302 7.95 -19.91 -6.86
CA ASP A 302 7.05 -21.04 -6.63
C ASP A 302 7.50 -21.79 -5.38
N VAL A 303 6.61 -21.96 -4.42
CA VAL A 303 6.87 -22.76 -3.23
C VAL A 303 6.30 -24.14 -3.44
N ASP A 304 7.15 -25.07 -3.80
CA ASP A 304 6.81 -26.47 -4.00
C ASP A 304 7.36 -27.32 -2.83
N PHE A 305 6.66 -27.29 -1.70
CA PHE A 305 7.07 -28.05 -0.50
C PHE A 305 7.03 -29.58 -0.69
N PHE A 306 6.42 -30.10 -1.76
CA PHE A 306 6.16 -31.52 -1.94
C PHE A 306 6.66 -32.14 -3.24
N LYS A 307 7.25 -31.40 -4.17
CA LYS A 307 7.79 -32.00 -5.40
C LYS A 307 9.18 -32.56 -5.21
N LYS A 308 9.25 -33.86 -4.96
CA LYS A 308 10.33 -34.73 -5.43
C LYS A 308 10.13 -34.97 -6.93
N GLY A 309 10.89 -34.29 -7.77
CA GLY A 309 11.19 -34.69 -9.13
C GLY A 309 10.15 -34.51 -10.23
N LYS A 310 10.55 -33.75 -11.23
CA LYS A 310 10.19 -33.73 -12.65
C LYS A 310 8.98 -32.90 -13.11
N ASN A 311 9.32 -31.92 -13.95
CA ASN A 311 8.53 -31.27 -15.00
C ASN A 311 7.36 -30.40 -14.58
N VAL A 312 7.66 -29.14 -14.42
CA VAL A 312 6.65 -28.10 -14.31
C VAL A 312 6.60 -27.33 -15.62
N HIS A 313 5.49 -27.42 -16.33
CA HIS A 313 5.13 -26.44 -17.33
C HIS A 313 4.80 -25.13 -16.62
N LYS A 314 5.64 -24.14 -16.81
CA LYS A 314 5.47 -22.81 -16.23
C LYS A 314 4.32 -22.11 -16.94
N SER A 315 3.19 -21.98 -16.29
CA SER A 315 2.16 -21.02 -16.66
C SER A 315 2.39 -19.76 -15.84
N VAL A 316 3.05 -18.77 -16.42
CA VAL A 316 3.21 -17.45 -15.81
C VAL A 316 1.98 -16.65 -16.18
N ARG A 317 0.98 -16.62 -15.32
CA ARG A 317 -0.13 -15.67 -15.40
C ARG A 317 -0.09 -14.82 -14.14
N TYR A 318 0.33 -13.58 -14.31
CA TYR A 318 0.20 -12.54 -13.31
C TYR A 318 -1.15 -11.86 -13.47
N LEU A 319 -1.92 -11.80 -12.41
CA LEU A 319 -2.78 -10.69 -12.12
C LEU A 319 -2.02 -9.71 -11.27
#